data_f837eb8b889d6a549f9870467d0ceb7a
#
_entry.id   f837eb8b889d6a549f9870467d0ceb7a
#
_cell.length_a   1.000
_cell.length_b   1.000
_cell.length_c   1.000
_cell.angle_alpha   90.00
_cell.angle_beta   90.00
_cell.angle_gamma   90.00
#
_symmetry.space_group_name_H-M   'P 1'
#
loop_
_entity.id
_entity.type
_entity.pdbx_description
1 polymer ?
#
loop_
_entity_poly.entity_id
_entity_poly.type
_entity_poly.pdbx_seq_one_letter_code
_entity_poly.pdbx_strand_id
1 'polypeptide(L)'
;GYTISNKVATVTASASDANGISYMGFAKGYLNNTNPAVYTALDIAAPTFQAAEPGYYTICVKDGVGNTTLHYQYVELWKNLWDIKPFDSDLGENYKGTKQDRWGNAITNPITIAADYRERYIEYYLGGEYTKVAGNVIRSRDLNDEENAWIQIYADGVKIYESPKMDYKTKAIPFDVQISHAKYIKIVAQSDRDNMWDGKMMITDAQVYN
;
A
#
# COMPACT_ATOMS: atom_id res chain seq x y z
N GLY A 1 -20.35 5.54 -3.21
CA GLY A 1 -19.06 6.01 -2.64
C GLY A 1 -18.68 5.21 -1.40
N TYR A 2 -17.50 5.48 -0.83
CA TYR A 2 -17.07 4.80 0.40
C TYR A 2 -16.23 5.74 1.27
N THR A 3 -16.17 5.39 2.57
CA THR A 3 -15.27 6.00 3.56
C THR A 3 -14.38 4.89 4.14
N ILE A 4 -13.14 5.23 4.56
CA ILE A 4 -12.22 4.25 5.12
C ILE A 4 -11.95 4.56 6.59
N SER A 5 -11.94 3.52 7.40
CA SER A 5 -11.53 3.56 8.80
C SER A 5 -10.89 2.22 9.18
N ASN A 6 -9.74 2.26 9.85
CA ASN A 6 -9.03 1.06 10.32
C ASN A 6 -8.80 -0.01 9.23
N LYS A 7 -8.39 0.42 8.03
CA LYS A 7 -8.15 -0.47 6.87
C LYS A 7 -9.40 -1.20 6.33
N VAL A 8 -10.58 -0.70 6.66
CA VAL A 8 -11.85 -1.23 6.15
C VAL A 8 -12.63 -0.07 5.54
N ALA A 9 -13.13 -0.25 4.32
CA ALA A 9 -14.04 0.70 3.70
C ALA A 9 -15.48 0.38 4.05
N THR A 10 -16.21 1.40 4.49
CA THR A 10 -17.69 1.36 4.53
C THR A 10 -18.20 1.89 3.20
N VAL A 11 -18.73 1.01 2.37
CA VAL A 11 -19.30 1.37 1.07
C VAL A 11 -20.78 1.64 1.26
N THR A 12 -21.23 2.82 0.84
CA THR A 12 -22.64 3.20 0.81
C THR A 12 -23.13 3.22 -0.62
N ALA A 13 -24.16 2.43 -0.91
CA ALA A 13 -24.83 2.42 -2.19
C ALA A 13 -26.11 3.29 -2.12
N SER A 14 -26.59 3.74 -3.27
CA SER A 14 -27.88 4.39 -3.41
C SER A 14 -28.48 4.02 -4.76
N ALA A 15 -29.77 3.77 -4.80
CA ALA A 15 -30.50 3.52 -6.02
C ALA A 15 -31.91 4.13 -5.92
N SER A 16 -32.46 4.54 -7.05
CA SER A 16 -33.83 5.00 -7.16
C SER A 16 -34.43 4.55 -8.48
N ASP A 17 -35.68 4.16 -8.47
CA ASP A 17 -36.45 3.79 -9.65
C ASP A 17 -37.93 4.15 -9.44
N ALA A 18 -38.66 4.46 -10.51
CA ALA A 18 -40.07 4.81 -10.47
C ALA A 18 -40.97 3.68 -9.94
N ASN A 19 -40.54 2.42 -10.09
CA ASN A 19 -41.23 1.23 -9.62
C ASN A 19 -40.69 0.77 -8.21
N GLY A 20 -39.87 1.61 -7.59
CA GLY A 20 -39.19 1.28 -6.34
C GLY A 20 -38.04 0.29 -6.50
N ILE A 21 -37.29 0.05 -5.43
CA ILE A 21 -36.21 -0.95 -5.37
C ILE A 21 -36.69 -2.15 -4.57
N SER A 22 -36.63 -3.34 -5.16
CA SER A 22 -37.04 -4.59 -4.54
C SER A 22 -35.88 -5.40 -3.97
N TYR A 23 -34.65 -5.16 -4.43
CA TYR A 23 -33.47 -5.85 -3.96
C TYR A 23 -32.20 -5.00 -4.18
N MET A 24 -31.31 -5.07 -3.21
CA MET A 24 -29.92 -4.66 -3.34
C MET A 24 -29.01 -5.72 -2.73
N GLY A 25 -27.87 -5.97 -3.36
CA GLY A 25 -26.88 -6.90 -2.84
C GLY A 25 -25.50 -6.58 -3.37
N PHE A 26 -24.46 -7.11 -2.74
CA PHE A 26 -23.09 -6.92 -3.16
C PHE A 26 -22.30 -8.24 -3.18
N ALA A 27 -21.26 -8.26 -4.00
CA ALA A 27 -20.26 -9.33 -3.99
C ALA A 27 -18.88 -8.76 -4.34
N LYS A 28 -17.81 -9.34 -3.77
CA LYS A 28 -16.45 -9.02 -4.19
C LYS A 28 -16.19 -9.54 -5.60
N GLY A 29 -15.52 -8.74 -6.41
CA GLY A 29 -15.15 -9.05 -7.78
C GLY A 29 -15.94 -8.26 -8.82
N TYR A 30 -15.48 -8.34 -10.07
CA TYR A 30 -16.16 -7.78 -11.24
C TYR A 30 -17.08 -8.86 -11.83
N LEU A 31 -18.31 -8.94 -11.33
CA LEU A 31 -19.25 -9.99 -11.69
C LEU A 31 -20.23 -9.48 -12.76
N ASN A 32 -20.39 -10.25 -13.83
CA ASN A 32 -21.42 -10.01 -14.84
C ASN A 32 -22.55 -11.05 -14.69
N ASN A 33 -23.20 -11.06 -13.52
CA ASN A 33 -24.24 -12.00 -13.17
C ASN A 33 -25.39 -11.25 -12.51
N THR A 34 -26.59 -11.36 -13.06
CA THR A 34 -27.79 -10.66 -12.58
C THR A 34 -28.63 -11.50 -11.61
N ASN A 35 -28.21 -12.74 -11.29
CA ASN A 35 -28.90 -13.57 -10.31
C ASN A 35 -28.65 -13.08 -8.88
N PRO A 36 -29.66 -12.60 -8.14
CA PRO A 36 -29.53 -12.13 -6.78
C PRO A 36 -28.88 -13.13 -5.80
N ALA A 37 -29.02 -14.44 -6.06
CA ALA A 37 -28.49 -15.49 -5.19
C ALA A 37 -26.95 -15.51 -5.10
N VAL A 38 -26.22 -14.83 -6.00
CA VAL A 38 -24.76 -14.75 -5.94
C VAL A 38 -24.25 -13.56 -5.12
N TYR A 39 -25.17 -12.73 -4.61
CA TYR A 39 -24.85 -11.52 -3.86
C TYR A 39 -25.30 -11.63 -2.40
N THR A 40 -24.53 -11.03 -1.53
CA THR A 40 -24.97 -10.81 -0.15
C THR A 40 -25.98 -9.67 -0.13
N ALA A 41 -27.19 -9.94 0.37
CA ALA A 41 -28.24 -8.94 0.41
C ALA A 41 -27.89 -7.76 1.33
N LEU A 42 -28.30 -6.56 0.93
CA LEU A 42 -28.20 -5.33 1.70
C LEU A 42 -29.57 -4.90 2.19
N ASP A 43 -29.59 -4.19 3.31
CA ASP A 43 -30.77 -3.44 3.74
C ASP A 43 -31.01 -2.27 2.76
N ILE A 44 -32.14 -2.28 2.08
CA ILE A 44 -32.50 -1.25 1.07
C ILE A 44 -32.63 0.13 1.74
N ALA A 45 -33.04 0.19 2.99
CA ALA A 45 -33.21 1.44 3.72
C ALA A 45 -31.87 2.06 4.15
N ALA A 46 -30.82 1.22 4.33
CA ALA A 46 -29.47 1.65 4.70
C ALA A 46 -28.44 0.76 3.98
N PRO A 47 -28.30 0.86 2.66
CA PRO A 47 -27.52 -0.08 1.86
C PRO A 47 -26.03 0.17 2.00
N THR A 48 -25.44 -0.41 3.05
CA THR A 48 -24.00 -0.33 3.34
C THR A 48 -23.40 -1.71 3.51
N PHE A 49 -22.10 -1.83 3.17
CA PHE A 49 -21.31 -3.02 3.45
C PHE A 49 -19.86 -2.67 3.78
N GLN A 50 -19.17 -3.61 4.43
CA GLN A 50 -17.77 -3.47 4.78
C GLN A 50 -16.90 -4.17 3.73
N ALA A 51 -15.92 -3.45 3.18
CA ALA A 51 -14.90 -3.98 2.29
C ALA A 51 -13.56 -3.99 3.03
N ALA A 52 -13.11 -5.17 3.43
CA ALA A 52 -11.83 -5.37 4.14
C ALA A 52 -10.66 -5.68 3.20
N GLU A 53 -10.90 -5.77 1.91
CA GLU A 53 -9.88 -6.03 0.90
C GLU A 53 -10.06 -5.06 -0.27
N PRO A 54 -8.97 -4.60 -0.89
CA PRO A 54 -9.05 -3.75 -2.07
C PRO A 54 -9.57 -4.54 -3.28
N GLY A 55 -10.08 -3.82 -4.26
CA GLY A 55 -10.54 -4.40 -5.52
C GLY A 55 -11.96 -4.00 -5.89
N TYR A 56 -12.46 -4.62 -6.94
CA TYR A 56 -13.84 -4.38 -7.38
C TYR A 56 -14.86 -5.07 -6.47
N TYR A 57 -15.94 -4.37 -6.27
CA TYR A 57 -17.18 -4.88 -5.67
C TYR A 57 -18.32 -4.61 -6.65
N THR A 58 -19.07 -5.65 -6.96
CA THR A 58 -20.26 -5.53 -7.80
C THR A 58 -21.48 -5.35 -6.91
N ILE A 59 -22.25 -4.31 -7.18
CA ILE A 59 -23.53 -4.02 -6.50
C ILE A 59 -24.65 -4.35 -7.50
N CYS A 60 -25.51 -5.30 -7.11
CA CYS A 60 -26.66 -5.72 -7.89
C CYS A 60 -27.91 -5.04 -7.33
N VAL A 61 -28.63 -4.34 -8.20
CA VAL A 61 -29.88 -3.65 -7.85
C VAL A 61 -31.00 -4.19 -8.70
N LYS A 62 -32.15 -4.53 -8.11
CA LYS A 62 -33.36 -4.97 -8.81
C LYS A 62 -34.51 -4.03 -8.46
N ASP A 63 -35.23 -3.58 -9.48
CA ASP A 63 -36.44 -2.76 -9.29
C ASP A 63 -37.70 -3.58 -8.93
N GLY A 64 -38.81 -2.90 -8.69
CA GLY A 64 -40.10 -3.52 -8.34
C GLY A 64 -40.74 -4.34 -9.44
N VAL A 65 -40.35 -4.17 -10.72
CA VAL A 65 -40.86 -4.91 -11.89
C VAL A 65 -39.88 -5.96 -12.40
N GLY A 66 -38.70 -6.10 -11.77
CA GLY A 66 -37.78 -7.20 -12.01
C GLY A 66 -36.57 -6.89 -12.88
N ASN A 67 -36.39 -5.65 -13.35
CA ASN A 67 -35.19 -5.27 -14.06
C ASN A 67 -33.98 -5.24 -13.12
N THR A 68 -32.83 -5.65 -13.61
CA THR A 68 -31.61 -5.72 -12.79
C THR A 68 -30.49 -4.89 -13.42
N THR A 69 -29.84 -4.09 -12.59
CA THR A 69 -28.69 -3.27 -12.96
C THR A 69 -27.50 -3.65 -12.09
N LEU A 70 -26.31 -3.70 -12.68
CA LEU A 70 -25.05 -3.92 -12.00
C LEU A 70 -24.24 -2.62 -11.98
N HIS A 71 -23.73 -2.29 -10.80
CA HIS A 71 -22.78 -1.19 -10.62
C HIS A 71 -21.47 -1.74 -10.04
N TYR A 72 -20.35 -1.17 -10.49
CA TYR A 72 -19.02 -1.62 -10.09
C TYR A 72 -18.32 -0.51 -9.30
N GLN A 73 -17.99 -0.80 -8.04
CA GLN A 73 -17.23 0.10 -7.17
C GLN A 73 -15.84 -0.48 -6.96
N TYR A 74 -14.82 0.23 -7.40
CA TYR A 74 -13.44 -0.09 -6.98
C TYR A 74 -13.18 0.51 -5.61
N VAL A 75 -12.67 -0.30 -4.69
CA VAL A 75 -12.28 0.11 -3.33
C VAL A 75 -10.76 -0.02 -3.24
N GLU A 76 -10.08 1.09 -2.99
CA GLU A 76 -8.64 1.14 -2.78
C GLU A 76 -8.37 1.39 -1.28
N LEU A 77 -8.00 0.33 -0.56
CA LEU A 77 -7.67 0.42 0.87
C LEU A 77 -6.22 0.73 1.12
N TRP A 78 -5.36 0.25 0.22
CA TRP A 78 -3.92 0.50 0.21
C TRP A 78 -3.37 0.39 -1.20
N LYS A 79 -2.20 0.96 -1.41
CA LYS A 79 -1.44 0.80 -2.65
C LYS A 79 -0.03 0.36 -2.32
N ASN A 80 0.52 -0.57 -3.10
CA ASN A 80 1.93 -0.93 -2.95
C ASN A 80 2.79 0.27 -3.34
N LEU A 81 3.68 0.67 -2.47
CA LEU A 81 4.60 1.77 -2.76
C LEU A 81 5.48 1.46 -3.97
N TRP A 82 5.80 0.18 -4.17
CA TRP A 82 6.55 -0.31 -5.32
C TRP A 82 5.85 -0.02 -6.66
N ASP A 83 4.51 0.01 -6.71
CA ASP A 83 3.70 0.30 -7.91
C ASP A 83 3.60 1.81 -8.21
N ILE A 84 4.05 2.66 -7.28
CA ILE A 84 4.13 4.10 -7.47
C ILE A 84 5.48 4.43 -8.12
N LYS A 85 5.43 5.15 -9.24
CA LYS A 85 6.67 5.62 -9.88
C LYS A 85 7.37 6.61 -8.95
N PRO A 86 8.67 6.44 -8.69
CA PRO A 86 9.44 7.43 -7.94
C PRO A 86 9.34 8.82 -8.59
N PHE A 87 9.17 9.83 -7.75
CA PHE A 87 9.18 11.23 -8.16
C PHE A 87 10.61 11.71 -8.37
N ASP A 88 11.49 11.37 -7.44
CA ASP A 88 12.92 11.67 -7.48
C ASP A 88 13.73 10.60 -6.75
N SER A 89 15.03 10.47 -7.07
CA SER A 89 15.91 9.53 -6.36
C SER A 89 17.39 9.83 -6.57
N ASP A 90 18.19 9.52 -5.56
CA ASP A 90 19.63 9.36 -5.67
C ASP A 90 20.02 7.94 -5.25
N LEU A 91 20.33 7.08 -6.23
CA LEU A 91 20.63 5.66 -6.05
C LEU A 91 19.57 4.86 -5.28
N GLY A 92 18.29 5.26 -5.41
CA GLY A 92 17.11 4.52 -4.97
C GLY A 92 16.27 4.10 -6.17
N GLU A 93 15.70 2.90 -6.14
CA GLU A 93 14.91 2.36 -7.24
C GLU A 93 13.84 1.35 -6.78
N ASN A 94 12.74 1.27 -7.53
CA ASN A 94 11.83 0.13 -7.51
C ASN A 94 12.47 -0.99 -8.33
N TYR A 95 13.21 -1.88 -7.68
CA TYR A 95 13.98 -2.92 -8.35
C TYR A 95 13.07 -4.04 -8.85
N LYS A 96 12.94 -4.17 -10.16
CA LYS A 96 12.20 -5.28 -10.78
C LYS A 96 13.05 -6.54 -10.84
N GLY A 97 12.63 -7.58 -10.13
CA GLY A 97 13.33 -8.85 -10.09
C GLY A 97 13.58 -9.32 -8.65
N THR A 98 14.55 -10.20 -8.47
CA THR A 98 14.84 -10.82 -7.18
C THR A 98 16.21 -10.37 -6.67
N LYS A 99 16.25 -9.90 -5.42
CA LYS A 99 17.47 -9.69 -4.62
C LYS A 99 17.53 -10.74 -3.52
N GLN A 100 18.66 -10.82 -2.83
CA GLN A 100 18.81 -11.67 -1.66
C GLN A 100 18.98 -10.82 -0.40
N ASP A 101 18.31 -11.22 0.66
CA ASP A 101 18.61 -10.69 1.99
C ASP A 101 19.94 -11.25 2.50
N ARG A 102 20.32 -10.81 3.69
CA ARG A 102 21.57 -11.22 4.34
C ARG A 102 21.70 -12.74 4.51
N TRP A 103 20.59 -13.47 4.66
CA TRP A 103 20.56 -14.93 4.84
C TRP A 103 20.40 -15.70 3.53
N GLY A 104 20.35 -15.01 2.39
CA GLY A 104 20.17 -15.62 1.07
C GLY A 104 18.70 -15.88 0.71
N ASN A 105 17.74 -15.41 1.50
CA ASN A 105 16.34 -15.49 1.12
C ASN A 105 16.04 -14.58 -0.07
N ALA A 106 15.24 -15.09 -1.00
CA ALA A 106 14.82 -14.35 -2.18
C ALA A 106 13.79 -13.29 -1.81
N ILE A 107 14.05 -12.03 -2.18
CA ILE A 107 13.16 -10.88 -2.02
C ILE A 107 12.77 -10.39 -3.41
N THR A 108 11.50 -10.50 -3.74
CA THR A 108 10.98 -10.14 -5.06
C THR A 108 10.52 -8.69 -5.06
N ASN A 109 10.92 -7.95 -6.09
CA ASN A 109 10.55 -6.55 -6.32
C ASN A 109 10.72 -5.64 -5.09
N PRO A 110 11.90 -5.63 -4.43
CA PRO A 110 12.13 -4.69 -3.33
C PRO A 110 12.29 -3.25 -3.83
N ILE A 111 11.97 -2.29 -2.99
CA ILE A 111 12.50 -0.94 -3.11
C ILE A 111 13.93 -1.01 -2.57
N THR A 112 14.91 -0.61 -3.38
CA THR A 112 16.33 -0.65 -2.99
C THR A 112 16.90 0.74 -2.94
N ILE A 113 17.73 1.03 -1.94
CA ILE A 113 18.41 2.31 -1.78
C ILE A 113 19.85 2.00 -1.41
N ALA A 114 20.82 2.59 -2.12
CA ALA A 114 22.22 2.45 -1.75
C ALA A 114 22.43 2.99 -0.32
N ALA A 115 23.27 2.33 0.46
CA ALA A 115 23.61 2.78 1.80
C ALA A 115 25.11 3.12 1.83
N ASP A 116 25.40 4.40 1.78
CA ASP A 116 26.75 4.94 1.93
C ASP A 116 26.74 6.11 2.94
N TYR A 117 27.85 6.81 3.12
CA TYR A 117 27.95 7.96 4.02
C TYR A 117 27.16 9.19 3.54
N ARG A 118 26.67 9.16 2.30
CA ARG A 118 25.85 10.24 1.71
C ARG A 118 24.39 9.90 1.90
N GLU A 119 23.59 10.93 1.85
CA GLU A 119 22.14 10.79 1.85
C GLU A 119 21.66 10.21 0.51
N ARG A 120 21.46 8.89 0.47
CA ARG A 120 20.88 8.20 -0.68
C ARG A 120 19.41 7.97 -0.43
N TYR A 121 18.57 8.25 -1.42
CA TYR A 121 17.14 8.28 -1.20
C TYR A 121 16.32 7.84 -2.41
N ILE A 122 15.06 7.58 -2.14
CA ILE A 122 13.98 7.50 -3.11
C ILE A 122 12.82 8.33 -2.56
N GLU A 123 12.20 9.13 -3.41
CA GLU A 123 11.08 9.98 -3.05
C GLU A 123 9.86 9.67 -3.92
N TYR A 124 8.67 9.66 -3.29
CA TYR A 124 7.40 9.41 -3.96
C TYR A 124 6.46 10.59 -3.76
N TYR A 125 5.75 10.95 -4.83
CA TYR A 125 4.63 11.88 -4.74
C TYR A 125 3.35 11.10 -4.43
N LEU A 126 2.72 11.38 -3.30
CA LEU A 126 1.51 10.73 -2.80
C LEU A 126 0.26 11.61 -2.89
N GLY A 127 0.41 12.89 -3.24
CA GLY A 127 -0.70 13.82 -3.46
C GLY A 127 -1.53 14.17 -2.21
N GLY A 128 -1.13 13.72 -1.03
CA GLY A 128 -1.92 13.90 0.21
C GLY A 128 -3.05 12.89 0.39
N GLU A 129 -3.07 11.83 -0.41
CA GLU A 129 -4.17 10.85 -0.42
C GLU A 129 -4.10 9.85 0.73
N TYR A 130 -2.92 9.65 1.34
CA TYR A 130 -2.67 8.58 2.29
C TYR A 130 -2.35 9.12 3.68
N THR A 131 -2.72 8.34 4.69
CA THR A 131 -2.50 8.69 6.11
C THR A 131 -1.31 7.95 6.71
N LYS A 132 -0.91 6.81 6.11
CA LYS A 132 0.06 5.90 6.70
C LYS A 132 0.91 5.18 5.64
N VAL A 133 2.16 4.86 6.00
CA VAL A 133 3.03 3.94 5.27
C VAL A 133 3.51 2.82 6.19
N ALA A 134 3.50 1.58 5.71
CA ALA A 134 4.02 0.43 6.45
C ALA A 134 4.81 -0.51 5.53
N GLY A 135 5.68 -1.32 6.11
CA GLY A 135 6.51 -2.28 5.38
C GLY A 135 7.58 -2.90 6.27
N ASN A 136 8.60 -3.49 5.64
CA ASN A 136 9.74 -4.07 6.34
C ASN A 136 11.05 -3.52 5.79
N VAL A 137 11.97 -3.17 6.68
CA VAL A 137 13.35 -2.81 6.35
C VAL A 137 14.22 -4.05 6.41
N ILE A 138 15.01 -4.29 5.37
CA ILE A 138 15.87 -5.46 5.25
C ILE A 138 17.25 -5.02 4.73
N ARG A 139 18.30 -5.67 5.20
CA ARG A 139 19.64 -5.54 4.62
C ARG A 139 19.79 -6.46 3.41
N SER A 140 20.36 -5.94 2.32
CA SER A 140 20.76 -6.79 1.21
C SER A 140 21.98 -7.64 1.59
N ARG A 141 22.17 -8.73 0.86
CA ARG A 141 23.36 -9.58 0.99
C ARG A 141 24.66 -8.86 0.66
N ASP A 142 24.57 -7.86 -0.21
CA ASP A 142 25.72 -7.10 -0.72
C ASP A 142 26.25 -6.07 0.29
N LEU A 143 25.52 -5.84 1.40
CA LEU A 143 25.97 -4.93 2.45
C LEU A 143 27.05 -5.60 3.33
N ASN A 144 28.19 -4.93 3.51
CA ASN A 144 29.32 -5.47 4.25
C ASN A 144 28.98 -5.77 5.72
N ASP A 145 29.48 -6.92 6.24
CA ASP A 145 29.17 -7.41 7.57
C ASP A 145 29.60 -6.49 8.72
N GLU A 146 30.62 -5.70 8.51
CA GLU A 146 31.18 -4.82 9.54
C GLU A 146 30.45 -3.47 9.67
N GLU A 147 29.40 -3.26 8.88
CA GLU A 147 28.69 -1.99 8.81
C GLU A 147 27.31 -2.06 9.41
N ASN A 148 26.90 -0.97 10.04
CA ASN A 148 25.51 -0.76 10.38
C ASN A 148 24.88 0.17 9.35
N ALA A 149 23.66 -0.15 8.97
CA ALA A 149 22.86 0.69 8.10
C ALA A 149 21.43 0.82 8.67
N TRP A 150 20.77 1.90 8.32
CA TRP A 150 19.41 2.17 8.76
C TRP A 150 18.66 2.98 7.73
N ILE A 151 17.34 3.09 7.87
CA ILE A 151 16.54 3.98 7.06
C ILE A 151 15.94 5.11 7.88
N GLN A 152 15.68 6.22 7.21
CA GLN A 152 14.88 7.34 7.71
C GLN A 152 13.73 7.57 6.75
N ILE A 153 12.54 7.93 7.28
CA ILE A 153 11.38 8.32 6.46
C ILE A 153 11.03 9.76 6.79
N TYR A 154 10.85 10.54 5.75
CA TYR A 154 10.45 11.94 5.82
C TYR A 154 9.07 12.09 5.15
N ALA A 155 8.21 12.91 5.76
CA ALA A 155 6.93 13.35 5.20
C ALA A 155 6.99 14.85 4.99
N ASP A 156 6.84 15.33 3.75
CA ASP A 156 6.97 16.74 3.36
C ASP A 156 8.22 17.42 3.94
N GLY A 157 9.35 16.71 3.92
CA GLY A 157 10.64 17.19 4.42
C GLY A 157 10.85 17.05 5.94
N VAL A 158 9.87 16.62 6.71
CA VAL A 158 9.99 16.39 8.16
C VAL A 158 10.30 14.92 8.43
N LYS A 159 11.39 14.63 9.17
CA LYS A 159 11.70 13.25 9.58
C LYS A 159 10.65 12.75 10.57
N ILE A 160 9.96 11.67 10.19
CA ILE A 160 8.89 11.04 10.98
C ILE A 160 9.24 9.66 11.51
N TYR A 161 10.28 9.04 10.95
CA TYR A 161 10.72 7.72 11.39
C TYR A 161 12.21 7.53 11.15
N GLU A 162 12.84 6.76 12.03
CA GLU A 162 14.20 6.25 11.89
C GLU A 162 14.21 4.81 12.40
N SER A 163 14.67 3.86 11.59
CA SER A 163 14.81 2.47 12.03
C SER A 163 15.99 2.35 13.01
N PRO A 164 16.00 1.33 13.87
CA PRO A 164 17.23 0.93 14.55
C PRO A 164 18.36 0.70 13.54
N LYS A 165 19.60 0.93 13.95
CA LYS A 165 20.78 0.53 13.19
C LYS A 165 20.80 -0.99 13.05
N MET A 166 20.92 -1.47 11.83
CA MET A 166 20.91 -2.88 11.49
C MET A 166 22.31 -3.37 11.23
N ASP A 167 22.81 -4.25 12.09
CA ASP A 167 24.04 -5.01 11.87
C ASP A 167 23.77 -6.24 10.96
N TYR A 168 24.81 -7.05 10.73
CA TYR A 168 24.69 -8.23 9.87
C TYR A 168 23.82 -9.37 10.47
N LYS A 169 23.49 -9.30 11.78
CA LYS A 169 22.63 -10.27 12.47
C LYS A 169 21.17 -9.82 12.53
N THR A 170 20.92 -8.56 12.20
CA THR A 170 19.59 -7.97 12.34
C THR A 170 18.66 -8.52 11.27
N LYS A 171 17.54 -9.08 11.71
CA LYS A 171 16.45 -9.56 10.84
C LYS A 171 15.65 -8.37 10.29
N ALA A 172 14.70 -8.65 9.40
CA ALA A 172 13.76 -7.66 8.91
C ALA A 172 13.10 -6.90 10.08
N ILE A 173 13.04 -5.58 9.99
CA ILE A 173 12.41 -4.71 10.98
C ILE A 173 11.13 -4.17 10.37
N PRO A 174 9.94 -4.50 10.92
CA PRO A 174 8.70 -3.91 10.47
C PRO A 174 8.61 -2.43 10.88
N PHE A 175 7.98 -1.64 10.03
CA PHE A 175 7.61 -0.26 10.35
C PHE A 175 6.14 -0.01 9.98
N ASP A 176 5.51 0.89 10.74
CA ASP A 176 4.12 1.33 10.55
C ASP A 176 4.05 2.79 11.03
N VAL A 177 4.01 3.75 10.09
CA VAL A 177 4.27 5.16 10.37
C VAL A 177 3.16 6.03 9.81
N GLN A 178 2.65 6.96 10.63
CA GLN A 178 1.68 7.97 10.20
C GLN A 178 2.37 9.02 9.34
N ILE A 179 1.79 9.31 8.16
CA ILE A 179 2.27 10.33 7.22
C ILE A 179 1.30 11.50 7.07
N SER A 180 0.14 11.45 7.76
CA SER A 180 -0.81 12.56 7.95
C SER A 180 -1.13 13.34 6.67
N HIS A 181 -1.47 12.65 5.58
CA HIS A 181 -1.77 13.24 4.28
C HIS A 181 -0.60 14.02 3.63
N ALA A 182 0.64 13.61 3.88
CA ALA A 182 1.79 14.20 3.22
C ALA A 182 1.72 14.08 1.70
N LYS A 183 2.15 15.11 1.00
CA LYS A 183 2.24 15.07 -0.46
C LYS A 183 3.43 14.27 -0.94
N TYR A 184 4.52 14.30 -0.19
CA TYR A 184 5.75 13.59 -0.52
C TYR A 184 6.20 12.73 0.65
N ILE A 185 6.65 11.52 0.37
CA ILE A 185 7.45 10.72 1.29
C ILE A 185 8.82 10.48 0.67
N LYS A 186 9.87 10.72 1.46
CA LYS A 186 11.26 10.46 1.10
C LYS A 186 11.80 9.39 2.04
N ILE A 187 12.37 8.34 1.47
CA ILE A 187 13.01 7.27 2.22
C ILE A 187 14.50 7.35 1.96
N VAL A 188 15.28 7.49 3.02
CA VAL A 188 16.71 7.67 2.99
C VAL A 188 17.39 6.46 3.59
N ALA A 189 18.40 5.92 2.93
CA ALA A 189 19.29 4.93 3.52
C ALA A 189 20.57 5.60 4.00
N GLN A 190 21.05 5.17 5.14
CA GLN A 190 22.25 5.65 5.80
C GLN A 190 23.15 4.50 6.22
N SER A 191 24.46 4.76 6.31
CA SER A 191 25.45 3.83 6.84
C SER A 191 26.44 4.57 7.73
N ASP A 192 27.08 3.88 8.67
CA ASP A 192 28.10 4.43 9.55
C ASP A 192 29.53 4.31 8.97
N ARG A 193 29.67 3.94 7.70
CA ARG A 193 30.98 3.85 7.01
C ARG A 193 31.07 4.65 5.70
N ASP A 194 32.29 5.12 5.43
CA ASP A 194 32.59 6.04 4.32
C ASP A 194 32.80 5.36 2.95
N ASN A 195 32.88 4.05 2.86
CA ASN A 195 33.32 3.34 1.66
C ASN A 195 32.35 2.26 1.18
N MET A 196 31.18 2.66 0.68
CA MET A 196 30.27 1.69 0.13
C MET A 196 29.80 2.01 -1.28
N TRP A 197 30.20 1.15 -2.19
CA TRP A 197 29.76 1.25 -3.59
C TRP A 197 28.60 0.30 -3.93
N ASP A 198 28.39 -0.76 -3.16
CA ASP A 198 27.47 -1.85 -3.55
C ASP A 198 26.40 -2.23 -2.50
N GLY A 199 26.53 -1.79 -1.27
CA GLY A 199 25.57 -2.14 -0.21
C GLY A 199 24.24 -1.42 -0.37
N LYS A 200 23.15 -2.18 -0.17
CA LYS A 200 21.78 -1.63 -0.28
C LYS A 200 20.95 -1.98 0.93
N MET A 201 20.15 -1.01 1.37
CA MET A 201 18.97 -1.28 2.17
C MET A 201 17.80 -1.61 1.24
N MET A 202 16.97 -2.52 1.67
CA MET A 202 15.78 -2.92 0.94
C MET A 202 14.54 -2.67 1.77
N ILE A 203 13.46 -2.32 1.10
CA ILE A 203 12.14 -2.22 1.73
C ILE A 203 11.20 -3.16 0.99
N THR A 204 10.51 -4.01 1.75
CA THR A 204 9.57 -5.00 1.21
C THR A 204 8.19 -4.78 1.79
N ASP A 205 7.18 -5.27 1.09
CA ASP A 205 5.78 -5.18 1.50
C ASP A 205 5.36 -3.74 1.85
N ALA A 206 6.05 -2.77 1.22
CA ALA A 206 5.78 -1.36 1.47
C ALA A 206 4.44 -0.97 0.86
N GLN A 207 3.53 -0.51 1.72
CA GLN A 207 2.18 -0.11 1.35
C GLN A 207 1.84 1.25 1.97
N VAL A 208 1.13 2.07 1.21
CA VAL A 208 0.50 3.29 1.70
C VAL A 208 -1.00 3.04 1.88
N TYR A 209 -1.57 3.60 2.94
CA TYR A 209 -2.96 3.37 3.36
C TYR A 209 -3.71 4.69 3.47
N ASN A 210 -4.98 4.66 3.08
CA ASN A 210 -5.93 5.77 3.28
C ASN A 210 -6.41 5.84 4.73
#